data_95cc9877969757ef936212feefde4955
#
_entry.id   95cc9877969757ef936212feefde4955
#
_cell.length_a   1.000
_cell.length_b   1.000
_cell.length_c   1.000
_cell.angle_alpha   90.00
_cell.angle_beta   90.00
_cell.angle_gamma   90.00
#
_symmetry.space_group_name_H-M   'P 1'
#
loop_
_entity.id
_entity.type
_entity.pdbx_description
1 polymer ?
#
loop_
_entity_poly.entity_id
_entity_poly.type
_entity_poly.pdbx_seq_one_letter_code
_entity_poly.pdbx_strand_id
1 'polypeptide(L)'
;QGMDYSFGQMAEMAQSAEGFKCFIDPDDSLFMPQNNMSGRIKEYCRRTNQFVPEHPAEIIRCVLESLALKYRMSLEGLEKILDYSLPVLHVVGGGCQNAALNRFTASAIDRPVIAGPVEATAIGNIMCQLIALKAVPDIKTARRIIADSFQSVTYKPENPEKWDEAYKRFK
;
A
#
# COMPACT_ATOMS: atom_id res chain seq x y z
N GLN A 1 19.49 -18.31 -0.89
CA GLN A 1 20.29 -17.16 -1.34
C GLN A 1 19.30 -16.04 -1.64
N GLY A 2 19.22 -15.02 -0.74
CA GLY A 2 18.36 -13.87 -0.96
C GLY A 2 18.97 -13.00 -2.06
N MET A 3 18.24 -12.77 -3.14
CA MET A 3 18.55 -11.69 -4.07
C MET A 3 17.95 -10.42 -3.47
N ASP A 4 18.80 -9.43 -3.19
CA ASP A 4 18.35 -8.12 -2.72
C ASP A 4 17.90 -7.29 -3.93
N TYR A 5 16.60 -7.10 -4.05
CA TYR A 5 16.01 -6.19 -5.05
C TYR A 5 15.71 -4.84 -4.41
N SER A 6 16.07 -3.76 -5.08
CA SER A 6 15.60 -2.42 -4.70
C SER A 6 14.09 -2.28 -4.94
N PHE A 7 13.43 -1.33 -4.27
CA PHE A 7 11.99 -1.07 -4.51
C PHE A 7 11.69 -0.75 -5.97
N GLY A 8 12.60 -0.06 -6.68
CA GLY A 8 12.44 0.22 -8.11
C GLY A 8 12.45 -1.06 -8.95
N GLN A 9 13.42 -1.96 -8.73
CA GLN A 9 13.48 -3.25 -9.41
C GLN A 9 12.25 -4.12 -9.14
N MET A 10 11.79 -4.15 -7.87
CA MET A 10 10.56 -4.88 -7.53
C MET A 10 9.33 -4.30 -8.25
N ALA A 11 9.25 -2.98 -8.39
CA ALA A 11 8.17 -2.32 -9.11
C ALA A 11 8.17 -2.67 -10.61
N GLU A 12 9.33 -2.67 -11.25
CA GLU A 12 9.50 -3.08 -12.66
C GLU A 12 9.14 -4.54 -12.87
N MET A 13 9.64 -5.43 -12.00
CA MET A 13 9.32 -6.86 -12.03
C MET A 13 7.82 -7.10 -11.87
N ALA A 14 7.16 -6.43 -10.94
CA ALA A 14 5.72 -6.54 -10.77
C ALA A 14 4.94 -6.09 -12.01
N GLN A 15 5.41 -5.07 -12.71
CA GLN A 15 4.77 -4.60 -13.95
C GLN A 15 4.95 -5.58 -15.13
N SER A 16 6.06 -6.33 -15.17
CA SER A 16 6.32 -7.32 -16.23
C SER A 16 5.51 -8.61 -16.07
N ALA A 17 5.02 -8.92 -14.87
CA ALA A 17 4.22 -10.09 -14.60
C ALA A 17 2.74 -9.86 -14.92
N GLU A 18 2.06 -10.93 -15.39
CA GLU A 18 0.60 -10.91 -15.57
C GLU A 18 -0.10 -10.73 -14.21
N GLY A 19 -1.02 -9.75 -14.13
CA GLY A 19 -1.72 -9.41 -12.90
C GLY A 19 -2.89 -10.32 -12.56
N PHE A 20 -3.30 -10.28 -11.28
CA PHE A 20 -4.52 -10.88 -10.76
C PHE A 20 -4.60 -12.41 -10.85
N LYS A 21 -3.46 -13.10 -10.93
CA LYS A 21 -3.43 -14.58 -11.00
C LYS A 21 -3.70 -15.25 -9.67
N CYS A 22 -3.14 -14.73 -8.60
CA CYS A 22 -3.30 -15.25 -7.24
C CYS A 22 -3.21 -14.13 -6.20
N PHE A 23 -3.79 -14.39 -5.05
CA PHE A 23 -3.81 -13.47 -3.91
C PHE A 23 -3.52 -14.21 -2.62
N ILE A 24 -2.91 -13.49 -1.68
CA ILE A 24 -2.68 -13.97 -0.31
C ILE A 24 -3.41 -13.05 0.68
N ASP A 25 -3.86 -13.58 1.80
CA ASP A 25 -4.21 -12.71 2.93
C ASP A 25 -2.94 -12.38 3.70
N PRO A 26 -2.45 -11.11 3.68
CA PRO A 26 -1.22 -10.75 4.38
C PRO A 26 -1.26 -10.99 5.89
N ASP A 27 -2.45 -11.10 6.48
CA ASP A 27 -2.64 -11.33 7.91
C ASP A 27 -2.72 -12.81 8.28
N ASP A 28 -2.61 -13.74 7.31
CA ASP A 28 -2.59 -15.18 7.61
C ASP A 28 -1.36 -15.52 8.46
N SER A 29 -1.57 -16.35 9.49
CA SER A 29 -0.52 -16.79 10.42
C SER A 29 0.66 -17.47 9.73
N LEU A 30 0.47 -18.00 8.52
CA LEU A 30 1.53 -18.58 7.70
C LEU A 30 2.66 -17.58 7.42
N PHE A 31 2.35 -16.26 7.39
CA PHE A 31 3.31 -15.19 7.10
C PHE A 31 4.00 -14.58 8.33
N MET A 32 3.63 -15.00 9.55
CA MET A 32 4.24 -14.51 10.79
C MET A 32 5.75 -14.78 10.89
N PRO A 33 6.30 -15.97 10.52
CA PRO A 33 7.73 -16.19 10.54
C PRO A 33 8.44 -15.49 9.37
N GLN A 34 9.58 -14.84 9.66
CA GLN A 34 10.30 -13.99 8.70
C GLN A 34 11.10 -14.74 7.62
N ASN A 35 11.29 -16.05 7.73
CA ASN A 35 12.10 -16.83 6.79
C ASN A 35 11.24 -17.48 5.69
N ASN A 36 11.86 -17.76 4.53
CA ASN A 36 11.26 -18.46 3.39
C ASN A 36 9.90 -17.90 2.94
N MET A 37 9.77 -16.60 2.85
CA MET A 37 8.50 -15.93 2.46
C MET A 37 7.99 -16.42 1.11
N SER A 38 8.86 -16.57 0.10
CA SER A 38 8.47 -17.07 -1.21
C SER A 38 7.87 -18.49 -1.17
N GLY A 39 8.45 -19.37 -0.35
CA GLY A 39 7.91 -20.72 -0.14
C GLY A 39 6.53 -20.70 0.52
N ARG A 40 6.33 -19.80 1.49
CA ARG A 40 5.03 -19.62 2.17
C ARG A 40 3.95 -19.08 1.25
N ILE A 41 4.28 -18.13 0.38
CA ILE A 41 3.35 -17.62 -0.65
C ILE A 41 2.91 -18.75 -1.57
N LYS A 42 3.84 -19.57 -2.06
CA LYS A 42 3.55 -20.73 -2.89
C LYS A 42 2.65 -21.73 -2.16
N GLU A 43 2.94 -21.99 -0.88
CA GLU A 43 2.14 -22.89 -0.05
C GLU A 43 0.73 -22.37 0.18
N TYR A 44 0.58 -21.07 0.48
CA TYR A 44 -0.72 -20.42 0.60
C TYR A 44 -1.55 -20.60 -0.68
N CYS A 45 -0.96 -20.32 -1.84
CA CYS A 45 -1.64 -20.48 -3.12
C CYS A 45 -2.04 -21.93 -3.40
N ARG A 46 -1.22 -22.92 -3.01
CA ARG A 46 -1.61 -24.35 -3.12
C ARG A 46 -2.78 -24.68 -2.22
N ARG A 47 -2.74 -24.27 -0.95
CA ARG A 47 -3.81 -24.52 0.04
C ARG A 47 -5.15 -23.94 -0.39
N THR A 48 -5.12 -22.81 -1.08
CA THR A 48 -6.31 -22.08 -1.54
C THR A 48 -6.70 -22.41 -2.98
N ASN A 49 -6.08 -23.42 -3.60
CA ASN A 49 -6.32 -23.85 -4.98
C ASN A 49 -6.20 -22.71 -6.02
N GLN A 50 -5.25 -21.79 -5.81
CA GLN A 50 -4.95 -20.71 -6.72
C GLN A 50 -3.75 -21.04 -7.61
N PHE A 51 -3.51 -20.21 -8.64
CA PHE A 51 -2.26 -20.23 -9.38
C PHE A 51 -1.08 -20.10 -8.42
N VAL A 52 -0.07 -20.96 -8.59
CA VAL A 52 1.14 -20.95 -7.77
C VAL A 52 2.23 -20.16 -8.49
N PRO A 53 2.64 -18.98 -7.97
CA PRO A 53 3.67 -18.17 -8.62
C PRO A 53 5.04 -18.84 -8.52
N GLU A 54 5.73 -19.04 -9.64
CA GLU A 54 7.04 -19.69 -9.67
C GLU A 54 8.19 -18.69 -9.84
N HIS A 55 7.96 -17.62 -10.59
CA HIS A 55 8.97 -16.60 -10.86
C HIS A 55 8.93 -15.45 -9.83
N PRO A 56 10.09 -14.83 -9.50
CA PRO A 56 10.12 -13.69 -8.56
C PRO A 56 9.17 -12.55 -8.93
N ALA A 57 9.03 -12.24 -10.22
CA ALA A 57 8.12 -11.21 -10.70
C ALA A 57 6.64 -11.51 -10.36
N GLU A 58 6.21 -12.77 -10.50
CA GLU A 58 4.86 -13.21 -10.15
C GLU A 58 4.61 -13.17 -8.65
N ILE A 59 5.62 -13.55 -7.85
CA ILE A 59 5.55 -13.49 -6.38
C ILE A 59 5.41 -12.03 -5.92
N ILE A 60 6.25 -11.13 -6.45
CA ILE A 60 6.19 -9.71 -6.10
C ILE A 60 4.84 -9.12 -6.52
N ARG A 61 4.36 -9.45 -7.72
CA ARG A 61 3.06 -9.02 -8.22
C ARG A 61 1.92 -9.47 -7.31
N CYS A 62 1.88 -10.75 -6.95
CA CYS A 62 0.90 -11.31 -6.02
C CYS A 62 0.90 -10.56 -4.68
N VAL A 63 2.06 -10.29 -4.10
CA VAL A 63 2.18 -9.56 -2.83
C VAL A 63 1.64 -8.14 -2.94
N LEU A 64 2.07 -7.38 -3.95
CA LEU A 64 1.67 -5.97 -4.10
C LEU A 64 0.17 -5.83 -4.39
N GLU A 65 -0.40 -6.71 -5.20
CA GLU A 65 -1.85 -6.74 -5.47
C GLU A 65 -2.64 -7.11 -4.21
N SER A 66 -2.18 -8.11 -3.47
CA SER A 66 -2.82 -8.53 -2.21
C SER A 66 -2.80 -7.43 -1.16
N LEU A 67 -1.68 -6.72 -1.01
CA LEU A 67 -1.58 -5.57 -0.10
C LEU A 67 -2.53 -4.44 -0.50
N ALA A 68 -2.62 -4.12 -1.80
CA ALA A 68 -3.55 -3.10 -2.28
C ALA A 68 -5.02 -3.46 -2.01
N LEU A 69 -5.39 -4.74 -2.21
CA LEU A 69 -6.74 -5.24 -1.90
C LEU A 69 -7.01 -5.28 -0.39
N LYS A 70 -6.00 -5.58 0.43
CA LYS A 70 -6.11 -5.53 1.89
C LYS A 70 -6.32 -4.10 2.39
N TYR A 71 -5.63 -3.11 1.79
CA TYR A 71 -5.87 -1.69 2.09
C TYR A 71 -7.29 -1.27 1.75
N ARG A 72 -7.83 -1.73 0.61
CA ARG A 72 -9.25 -1.52 0.28
C ARG A 72 -10.17 -2.10 1.34
N MET A 73 -9.95 -3.34 1.76
CA MET A 73 -10.75 -4.00 2.79
C MET A 73 -10.72 -3.22 4.11
N SER A 74 -9.54 -2.76 4.53
CA SER A 74 -9.35 -1.97 5.75
C SER A 74 -10.05 -0.60 5.64
N LEU A 75 -9.94 0.06 4.48
CA LEU A 75 -10.59 1.34 4.24
C LEU A 75 -12.13 1.21 4.28
N GLU A 76 -12.70 0.20 3.62
CA GLU A 76 -14.12 -0.09 3.67
C GLU A 76 -14.60 -0.38 5.11
N GLY A 77 -13.77 -1.06 5.90
CA GLY A 77 -14.03 -1.31 7.32
C GLY A 77 -14.08 -0.01 8.15
N LEU A 78 -13.14 0.90 7.91
CA LEU A 78 -13.11 2.21 8.56
C LEU A 78 -14.32 3.07 8.18
N GLU A 79 -14.69 3.10 6.90
CA GLU A 79 -15.83 3.87 6.40
C GLU A 79 -17.15 3.41 7.00
N LYS A 80 -17.32 2.10 7.23
CA LYS A 80 -18.49 1.56 7.94
C LYS A 80 -18.59 2.03 9.39
N ILE A 81 -17.43 2.20 10.06
CA ILE A 81 -17.40 2.70 11.44
C ILE A 81 -17.66 4.20 11.48
N LEU A 82 -17.13 4.94 10.52
CA LEU A 82 -17.21 6.40 10.44
C LEU A 82 -18.54 6.90 9.87
N ASP A 83 -19.28 6.04 9.17
CA ASP A 83 -20.51 6.35 8.46
C ASP A 83 -20.36 7.46 7.40
N TYR A 84 -19.16 7.56 6.81
CA TYR A 84 -18.89 8.42 5.65
C TYR A 84 -17.73 7.89 4.81
N SER A 85 -17.73 8.28 3.52
CA SER A 85 -16.70 7.89 2.57
C SER A 85 -15.47 8.80 2.64
N LEU A 86 -14.28 8.18 2.68
CA LEU A 86 -13.00 8.89 2.71
C LEU A 86 -12.56 9.20 1.26
N PRO A 87 -12.44 10.48 0.87
CA PRO A 87 -12.23 10.85 -0.54
C PRO A 87 -10.80 10.60 -1.05
N VAL A 88 -9.85 10.40 -0.15
CA VAL A 88 -8.42 10.27 -0.46
C VAL A 88 -7.73 9.44 0.60
N LEU A 89 -6.71 8.67 0.19
CA LEU A 89 -5.82 7.96 1.10
C LEU A 89 -4.44 8.63 1.12
N HIS A 90 -3.94 8.98 2.31
CA HIS A 90 -2.57 9.46 2.50
C HIS A 90 -1.67 8.32 2.94
N VAL A 91 -0.60 8.07 2.18
CA VAL A 91 0.46 7.10 2.52
C VAL A 91 1.71 7.88 2.90
N VAL A 92 2.17 7.69 4.13
CA VAL A 92 3.33 8.40 4.69
C VAL A 92 4.38 7.44 5.20
N GLY A 93 5.59 7.93 5.47
CA GLY A 93 6.69 7.08 5.90
C GLY A 93 7.31 6.29 4.75
N GLY A 94 8.08 5.24 5.04
CA GLY A 94 8.81 4.46 4.04
C GLY A 94 7.93 3.85 2.94
N GLY A 95 6.68 3.51 3.24
CA GLY A 95 5.72 2.95 2.28
C GLY A 95 5.39 3.87 1.11
N CYS A 96 5.50 5.19 1.28
CA CYS A 96 5.23 6.16 0.22
C CYS A 96 6.25 6.08 -0.94
N GLN A 97 7.41 5.45 -0.74
CA GLN A 97 8.42 5.26 -1.77
C GLN A 97 8.11 4.10 -2.74
N ASN A 98 7.18 3.22 -2.42
CA ASN A 98 6.78 2.12 -3.30
C ASN A 98 5.73 2.59 -4.32
N ALA A 99 6.20 3.14 -5.44
CA ALA A 99 5.34 3.69 -6.50
C ALA A 99 4.36 2.65 -7.07
N ALA A 100 4.76 1.38 -7.20
CA ALA A 100 3.88 0.32 -7.71
C ALA A 100 2.74 0.03 -6.74
N LEU A 101 3.05 -0.13 -5.44
CA LEU A 101 2.03 -0.36 -4.42
C LEU A 101 1.05 0.82 -4.33
N ASN A 102 1.54 2.06 -4.34
CA ASN A 102 0.69 3.24 -4.28
C ASN A 102 -0.25 3.36 -5.48
N ARG A 103 0.22 3.03 -6.69
CA ARG A 103 -0.59 2.99 -7.92
C ARG A 103 -1.65 1.88 -7.86
N PHE A 104 -1.26 0.68 -7.43
CA PHE A 104 -2.19 -0.43 -7.24
C PHE A 104 -3.24 -0.11 -6.17
N THR A 105 -2.81 0.51 -5.07
CA THR A 105 -3.72 0.95 -4.01
C THR A 105 -4.73 1.96 -4.52
N ALA A 106 -4.31 3.00 -5.25
CA ALA A 106 -5.23 3.98 -5.82
C ALA A 106 -6.27 3.32 -6.71
N SER A 107 -5.85 2.36 -7.55
CA SER A 107 -6.73 1.62 -8.45
C SER A 107 -7.65 0.66 -7.70
N ALA A 108 -7.14 -0.01 -6.67
CA ALA A 108 -7.92 -0.94 -5.85
C ALA A 108 -9.03 -0.24 -5.05
N ILE A 109 -8.76 0.95 -4.50
CA ILE A 109 -9.74 1.72 -3.72
C ILE A 109 -10.62 2.66 -4.58
N ASP A 110 -10.32 2.75 -5.88
CA ASP A 110 -10.93 3.69 -6.83
C ASP A 110 -10.93 5.16 -6.34
N ARG A 111 -9.79 5.59 -5.76
CA ARG A 111 -9.61 6.94 -5.21
C ARG A 111 -8.15 7.37 -5.30
N PRO A 112 -7.89 8.70 -5.28
CA PRO A 112 -6.52 9.19 -5.23
C PRO A 112 -5.76 8.70 -3.99
N VAL A 113 -4.50 8.33 -4.20
CA VAL A 113 -3.51 8.10 -3.12
C VAL A 113 -2.48 9.22 -3.19
N ILE A 114 -2.27 9.91 -2.06
CA ILE A 114 -1.24 10.94 -1.91
C ILE A 114 -0.11 10.33 -1.07
N ALA A 115 1.05 10.15 -1.69
CA ALA A 115 2.23 9.53 -1.08
C ALA A 115 3.26 10.60 -0.67
N GLY A 116 3.62 10.60 0.61
CA GLY A 116 4.58 11.52 1.24
C GLY A 116 4.00 12.36 2.37
N PRO A 117 4.83 12.98 3.20
CA PRO A 117 6.28 12.88 3.20
C PRO A 117 6.84 11.55 3.77
N VAL A 118 8.10 11.23 3.44
CA VAL A 118 8.78 10.01 3.94
C VAL A 118 8.99 10.08 5.45
N GLU A 119 9.45 11.23 5.96
CA GLU A 119 9.77 11.46 7.36
C GLU A 119 8.59 12.03 8.16
N ALA A 120 7.39 11.58 7.89
CA ALA A 120 6.15 12.14 8.47
C ALA A 120 6.13 12.12 10.01
N THR A 121 6.68 11.08 10.64
CA THR A 121 6.73 10.95 12.10
C THR A 121 7.61 12.02 12.73
N ALA A 122 8.82 12.24 12.20
CA ALA A 122 9.73 13.27 12.69
C ALA A 122 9.16 14.68 12.46
N ILE A 123 8.61 14.91 11.25
CA ILE A 123 7.96 16.19 10.90
C ILE A 123 6.79 16.46 11.82
N GLY A 124 5.92 15.48 12.05
CA GLY A 124 4.77 15.60 12.94
C GLY A 124 5.17 15.94 14.38
N ASN A 125 6.22 15.29 14.88
CA ASN A 125 6.77 15.58 16.23
C ASN A 125 7.28 17.02 16.32
N ILE A 126 8.06 17.49 15.34
CA ILE A 126 8.53 18.88 15.30
C ILE A 126 7.36 19.87 15.28
N MET A 127 6.33 19.61 14.46
CA MET A 127 5.16 20.49 14.37
C MET A 127 4.39 20.55 15.69
N CYS A 128 4.25 19.44 16.40
CA CYS A 128 3.63 19.43 17.73
C CYS A 128 4.40 20.31 18.73
N GLN A 129 5.74 20.25 18.70
CA GLN A 129 6.58 21.10 19.55
C GLN A 129 6.44 22.58 19.18
N LEU A 130 6.42 22.92 17.88
CA LEU A 130 6.23 24.30 17.42
C LEU A 130 4.85 24.86 17.81
N ILE A 131 3.81 24.03 17.80
CA ILE A 131 2.48 24.44 18.30
C ILE A 131 2.52 24.66 19.81
N ALA A 132 3.17 23.77 20.57
CA ALA A 132 3.30 23.93 22.02
C ALA A 132 4.06 25.20 22.41
N LEU A 133 5.09 25.57 21.65
CA LEU A 133 5.86 26.79 21.80
C LEU A 133 5.15 28.04 21.23
N LYS A 134 3.94 27.90 20.69
CA LYS A 134 3.17 28.98 20.04
C LYS A 134 3.87 29.61 18.80
N ALA A 135 4.89 28.95 18.26
CA ALA A 135 5.55 29.36 17.01
C ALA A 135 4.67 29.06 15.78
N VAL A 136 3.83 28.02 15.87
CA VAL A 136 2.78 27.69 14.89
C VAL A 136 1.44 27.74 15.64
N PRO A 137 0.41 28.46 15.14
CA PRO A 137 -0.79 28.71 15.90
C PRO A 137 -1.68 27.47 16.12
N ASP A 138 -1.75 26.58 15.13
CA ASP A 138 -2.64 25.42 15.15
C ASP A 138 -2.21 24.32 14.18
N ILE A 139 -2.88 23.17 14.27
CA ILE A 139 -2.61 22.00 13.43
C ILE A 139 -2.95 22.23 11.94
N LYS A 140 -3.91 23.11 11.64
CA LYS A 140 -4.28 23.44 10.27
C LYS A 140 -3.15 24.20 9.57
N THR A 141 -2.55 25.16 10.28
CA THR A 141 -1.37 25.90 9.80
C THR A 141 -0.16 24.98 9.69
N ALA A 142 0.07 24.09 10.64
CA ALA A 142 1.13 23.09 10.58
C ALA A 142 1.00 22.21 9.33
N ARG A 143 -0.19 21.68 9.04
CA ARG A 143 -0.46 20.87 7.83
C ARG A 143 -0.19 21.64 6.55
N ARG A 144 -0.52 22.93 6.48
CA ARG A 144 -0.22 23.76 5.32
C ARG A 144 1.28 23.95 5.15
N ILE A 145 2.01 24.25 6.21
CA ILE A 145 3.47 24.36 6.18
C ILE A 145 4.11 23.06 5.67
N ILE A 146 3.63 21.91 6.14
CA ILE A 146 4.11 20.61 5.67
C ILE A 146 3.84 20.43 4.17
N ALA A 147 2.62 20.74 3.71
CA ALA A 147 2.24 20.61 2.31
C ALA A 147 3.08 21.51 1.39
N ASP A 148 3.41 22.71 1.84
CA ASP A 148 4.23 23.68 1.09
C ASP A 148 5.74 23.36 1.13
N SER A 149 6.20 22.61 2.16
CA SER A 149 7.61 22.32 2.39
C SER A 149 8.08 20.96 1.83
N PHE A 150 7.17 20.00 1.71
CA PHE A 150 7.51 18.63 1.31
C PHE A 150 6.73 18.20 0.08
N GLN A 151 7.45 17.63 -0.89
CA GLN A 151 6.81 17.10 -2.09
C GLN A 151 6.02 15.83 -1.76
N SER A 152 4.83 15.74 -2.34
CA SER A 152 4.02 14.52 -2.36
C SER A 152 3.71 14.13 -3.80
N VAL A 153 3.50 12.84 -4.02
CA VAL A 153 3.12 12.29 -5.32
C VAL A 153 1.68 11.82 -5.25
N THR A 154 0.86 12.26 -6.20
CA THR A 154 -0.54 11.82 -6.30
C THR A 154 -0.68 10.73 -7.35
N TYR A 155 -1.18 9.57 -6.95
CA TYR A 155 -1.55 8.46 -7.81
C TYR A 155 -3.06 8.45 -8.01
N LYS A 156 -3.50 8.36 -9.26
CA LYS A 156 -4.93 8.28 -9.62
C LYS A 156 -5.30 6.84 -9.94
N PRO A 157 -6.59 6.46 -9.79
CA PRO A 157 -7.08 5.15 -10.19
C PRO A 157 -6.85 4.86 -11.67
N GLU A 158 -6.47 3.62 -11.98
CA GLU A 158 -6.33 3.10 -13.34
C GLU A 158 -7.07 1.75 -13.43
N ASN A 159 -7.99 1.61 -14.38
CA ASN A 159 -8.77 0.38 -14.62
C ASN A 159 -9.43 -0.19 -13.34
N PRO A 160 -10.23 0.57 -12.59
CA PRO A 160 -10.80 0.14 -11.31
C PRO A 160 -11.69 -1.11 -11.45
N GLU A 161 -12.30 -1.34 -12.61
CA GLU A 161 -13.17 -2.49 -12.87
C GLU A 161 -12.43 -3.82 -12.69
N LYS A 162 -11.17 -3.90 -13.13
CA LYS A 162 -10.33 -5.11 -12.95
C LYS A 162 -10.03 -5.36 -11.47
N TRP A 163 -9.87 -4.31 -10.70
CA TRP A 163 -9.66 -4.39 -9.27
C TRP A 163 -10.93 -4.79 -8.51
N ASP A 164 -12.10 -4.40 -8.99
CA ASP A 164 -13.38 -4.84 -8.44
C ASP A 164 -13.59 -6.34 -8.63
N GLU A 165 -13.25 -6.87 -9.80
CA GLU A 165 -13.28 -8.32 -10.07
C GLU A 165 -12.27 -9.08 -9.19
N ALA A 166 -11.05 -8.55 -9.10
CA ALA A 166 -10.00 -9.11 -8.24
C ALA A 166 -10.42 -9.11 -6.75
N TYR A 167 -11.03 -8.04 -6.29
CA TYR A 167 -11.50 -7.91 -4.90
C TYR A 167 -12.60 -8.91 -4.53
N LYS A 168 -13.50 -9.23 -5.47
CA LYS A 168 -14.50 -10.29 -5.25
C LYS A 168 -13.86 -11.66 -5.03
N ARG A 169 -12.71 -11.92 -5.66
CA ARG A 169 -11.96 -13.17 -5.49
C ARG A 169 -11.08 -13.16 -4.24
N PHE A 170 -10.69 -11.98 -3.78
CA PHE A 170 -9.84 -11.79 -2.59
C PHE A 170 -10.63 -11.96 -1.29
N LYS A 171 -11.91 -11.57 -1.23
CA LYS A 171 -12.84 -11.77 -0.08
C LYS A 171 -13.19 -13.24 0.11
#